data_2978942c54ba4219ee25f63eb24d6816
#
_entry.id   2978942c54ba4219ee25f63eb24d6816
#
_cell.length_a   1.000
_cell.length_b   1.000
_cell.length_c   1.000
_cell.angle_alpha   90.00
_cell.angle_beta   90.00
_cell.angle_gamma   90.00
#
_symmetry.space_group_name_H-M   'P 1'
#
loop_
_entity.id
_entity.type
_entity.pdbx_description
1 polymer ?
#
loop_
_entity_poly.entity_id
_entity_poly.type
_entity_poly.pdbx_seq_one_letter_code
_entity_poly.pdbx_strand_id
1 'polypeptide(L)'
;MRNHFIILIVLGLFALGNYPVKAKSLKLDDLFEKDRVIKVDIKVSPANWDKLRFRSRNFFEALQPSRQFEPPATPYEYVEATVTIDGVTYPKVGIRKKGFIGSQDTNRPSLKIKLDYFDEDQEIDGLNNLTFNNNKQDTTLMNQFMCYDLFDQAGSPGSRCGFANIIVNGKNLGIYAHVESVRKHLLKREFGSSKGTLYEGTVVDFYKDWEGSFDRKTGKKKKGLESILDVINVMEGGNGTPLFSGDFPGRALVPENGNLDDEWFKPEFDDSQWISGKNGAGFETEQGYEKLIQKSFDFEEQMNGK
;
A
#
# COMPACT_ATOMS: atom_id res chain seq x y z
N MET A 1 4.15 89.80 -23.06
CA MET A 1 4.69 88.51 -23.46
C MET A 1 4.31 87.52 -22.37
N ARG A 2 3.31 86.65 -22.66
CA ARG A 2 2.82 85.61 -21.65
C ARG A 2 3.35 84.29 -22.12
N ASN A 3 4.25 83.69 -21.33
CA ASN A 3 4.77 82.37 -21.58
C ASN A 3 3.75 81.32 -21.08
N HIS A 4 3.25 80.49 -21.99
CA HIS A 4 2.43 79.34 -21.64
C HIS A 4 3.35 78.13 -21.51
N PHE A 5 3.42 77.62 -20.27
CA PHE A 5 4.06 76.32 -19.95
C PHE A 5 3.02 75.23 -20.29
N ILE A 6 3.33 74.41 -21.25
CA ILE A 6 2.53 73.19 -21.54
C ILE A 6 3.15 72.07 -20.70
N ILE A 7 2.42 71.58 -19.66
CA ILE A 7 2.76 70.39 -18.93
C ILE A 7 2.23 69.19 -19.66
N LEU A 8 3.11 68.40 -20.25
CA LEU A 8 2.78 67.08 -20.83
C LEU A 8 2.73 66.06 -19.70
N ILE A 9 1.51 65.62 -19.32
CA ILE A 9 1.32 64.47 -18.40
C ILE A 9 1.37 63.21 -19.26
N VAL A 10 2.48 62.44 -19.17
CA VAL A 10 2.59 61.13 -19.76
C VAL A 10 1.93 60.14 -18.80
N LEU A 11 0.68 59.76 -19.08
CA LEU A 11 -0.01 58.64 -18.43
C LEU A 11 0.59 57.33 -18.97
N GLY A 12 1.56 56.80 -18.21
CA GLY A 12 2.03 55.42 -18.41
C GLY A 12 0.96 54.44 -17.98
N LEU A 13 0.22 53.89 -18.96
CA LEU A 13 -0.60 52.72 -18.74
C LEU A 13 0.29 51.50 -18.41
N PHE A 14 0.45 51.19 -17.13
CA PHE A 14 0.92 49.89 -16.73
C PHE A 14 -0.16 48.86 -17.07
N ALA A 15 -0.05 48.26 -18.25
CA ALA A 15 -0.75 47.01 -18.56
C ALA A 15 -0.15 45.94 -17.65
N LEU A 16 -0.73 45.73 -16.44
CA LEU A 16 -0.53 44.54 -15.66
C LEU A 16 -1.06 43.37 -16.49
N GLY A 17 -0.20 42.78 -17.33
CA GLY A 17 -0.48 41.54 -18.00
C GLY A 17 -0.85 40.50 -16.94
N ASN A 18 -2.11 40.14 -16.84
CA ASN A 18 -2.56 38.96 -16.16
C ASN A 18 -1.96 37.75 -16.89
N TYR A 19 -0.70 37.44 -16.60
CA TYR A 19 -0.19 36.13 -16.98
C TYR A 19 -0.99 35.13 -16.18
N PRO A 20 -1.71 34.19 -16.81
CA PRO A 20 -2.36 33.14 -16.07
C PRO A 20 -1.27 32.37 -15.30
N VAL A 21 -1.24 32.53 -14.00
CA VAL A 21 -0.44 31.65 -13.13
C VAL A 21 -0.97 30.24 -13.41
N LYS A 22 -0.18 29.45 -14.13
CA LYS A 22 -0.54 28.07 -14.42
C LYS A 22 -0.83 27.40 -13.07
N ALA A 23 -2.07 27.02 -12.86
CA ALA A 23 -2.46 26.37 -11.62
C ALA A 23 -1.50 25.19 -11.36
N LYS A 24 -0.90 25.15 -10.20
CA LYS A 24 -0.02 24.05 -9.79
C LYS A 24 -0.87 22.77 -9.85
N SER A 25 -0.50 21.82 -10.70
CA SER A 25 -1.08 20.48 -10.71
C SER A 25 -0.09 19.51 -10.10
N LEU A 26 -0.57 18.61 -9.26
CA LEU A 26 0.24 17.51 -8.75
C LEU A 26 0.26 16.39 -9.78
N LYS A 27 1.41 15.77 -9.90
CA LYS A 27 1.58 14.51 -10.64
C LYS A 27 1.62 13.33 -9.68
N LEU A 28 1.32 12.18 -10.20
CA LEU A 28 1.34 10.95 -9.42
C LEU A 28 2.73 10.67 -8.81
N ASP A 29 3.78 10.91 -9.57
CA ASP A 29 5.17 10.70 -9.11
C ASP A 29 5.55 11.65 -7.97
N ASP A 30 5.06 12.91 -7.99
CA ASP A 30 5.29 13.87 -6.89
C ASP A 30 4.82 13.34 -5.52
N LEU A 31 3.85 12.42 -5.50
CA LEU A 31 3.29 11.86 -4.27
C LEU A 31 4.16 10.76 -3.64
N PHE A 32 5.05 10.14 -4.42
CA PHE A 32 5.82 8.96 -4.01
C PHE A 32 7.34 9.15 -4.18
N GLU A 33 7.82 10.41 -4.29
CA GLU A 33 9.24 10.69 -4.23
C GLU A 33 9.84 10.20 -2.91
N LYS A 34 10.95 9.44 -3.00
CA LYS A 34 11.52 8.72 -1.84
C LYS A 34 12.25 9.65 -0.85
N ASP A 35 12.68 10.81 -1.29
CA ASP A 35 13.54 11.77 -0.57
C ASP A 35 12.78 12.97 0.00
N ARG A 36 11.44 12.97 -0.09
CA ARG A 36 10.63 14.08 0.43
C ARG A 36 9.45 13.62 1.28
N VAL A 37 8.95 14.56 2.08
CA VAL A 37 7.72 14.43 2.85
C VAL A 37 6.69 15.38 2.28
N ILE A 38 5.60 14.88 1.68
CA ILE A 38 4.51 15.71 1.19
C ILE A 38 3.74 16.31 2.37
N LYS A 39 3.24 17.53 2.21
CA LYS A 39 2.37 18.17 3.20
C LYS A 39 0.90 17.93 2.84
N VAL A 40 0.13 17.38 3.76
CA VAL A 40 -1.30 17.13 3.60
C VAL A 40 -2.07 17.86 4.70
N ASP A 41 -2.81 18.90 4.32
CA ASP A 41 -3.65 19.69 5.21
C ASP A 41 -5.12 19.32 4.98
N ILE A 42 -5.80 18.89 6.04
CA ILE A 42 -7.17 18.39 6.00
C ILE A 42 -8.06 19.32 6.82
N LYS A 43 -9.09 19.87 6.17
CA LYS A 43 -10.16 20.63 6.83
C LYS A 43 -11.44 19.79 6.83
N VAL A 44 -11.92 19.48 8.01
CA VAL A 44 -13.11 18.65 8.24
C VAL A 44 -13.90 19.25 9.42
N SER A 45 -15.24 19.17 9.41
CA SER A 45 -16.00 19.67 10.55
C SER A 45 -15.63 18.90 11.84
N PRO A 46 -15.63 19.56 13.02
CA PRO A 46 -15.31 18.88 14.28
C PRO A 46 -16.15 17.64 14.53
N ALA A 47 -17.47 17.71 14.24
CA ALA A 47 -18.39 16.59 14.39
C ALA A 47 -18.02 15.41 13.47
N ASN A 48 -17.67 15.68 12.21
CA ASN A 48 -17.24 14.66 11.26
C ASN A 48 -15.88 14.07 11.65
N TRP A 49 -14.96 14.89 12.17
CA TRP A 49 -13.68 14.40 12.67
C TRP A 49 -13.85 13.44 13.83
N ASP A 50 -14.70 13.78 14.81
CA ASP A 50 -15.01 12.91 15.94
C ASP A 50 -15.73 11.63 15.50
N LYS A 51 -16.72 11.74 14.62
CA LYS A 51 -17.40 10.58 14.02
C LYS A 51 -16.39 9.63 13.38
N LEU A 52 -15.41 10.15 12.64
CA LEU A 52 -14.40 9.36 11.94
C LEU A 52 -13.41 8.72 12.91
N ARG A 53 -12.77 9.52 13.79
CA ARG A 53 -11.63 9.06 14.59
C ARG A 53 -12.02 8.08 15.70
N PHE A 54 -13.24 8.16 16.23
CA PHE A 54 -13.73 7.26 17.27
C PHE A 54 -14.29 5.94 16.73
N ARG A 55 -14.53 5.80 15.43
CA ARG A 55 -14.88 4.51 14.84
C ARG A 55 -13.71 3.54 14.99
N SER A 56 -14.03 2.30 15.36
CA SER A 56 -13.04 1.22 15.43
C SER A 56 -13.65 -0.09 14.97
N ARG A 57 -12.82 -0.97 14.49
CA ARG A 57 -13.18 -2.34 14.14
C ARG A 57 -13.03 -3.22 15.39
N ASN A 58 -14.01 -4.08 15.59
CA ASN A 58 -13.90 -5.13 16.59
C ASN A 58 -13.09 -6.30 16.00
N PHE A 59 -12.01 -6.68 16.68
CA PHE A 59 -11.17 -7.79 16.23
C PHE A 59 -11.93 -9.11 16.19
N PHE A 60 -12.80 -9.36 17.16
CA PHE A 60 -13.56 -10.61 17.23
C PHE A 60 -14.50 -10.82 16.03
N GLU A 61 -14.91 -9.77 15.32
CA GLU A 61 -15.66 -9.89 14.07
C GLU A 61 -14.86 -10.62 12.99
N ALA A 62 -13.54 -10.50 13.00
CA ALA A 62 -12.68 -11.19 12.06
C ALA A 62 -12.53 -12.70 12.33
N LEU A 63 -12.92 -13.14 13.52
CA LEU A 63 -12.86 -14.53 13.96
C LEU A 63 -14.23 -15.24 13.94
N GLN A 64 -15.28 -14.56 13.46
CA GLN A 64 -16.60 -15.14 13.40
C GLN A 64 -16.68 -16.25 12.33
N PRO A 65 -17.47 -17.32 12.55
CA PRO A 65 -17.67 -18.39 11.56
C PRO A 65 -18.21 -17.89 10.22
N SER A 66 -18.98 -16.79 10.20
CA SER A 66 -19.47 -16.14 8.98
C SER A 66 -18.34 -15.70 8.03
N ARG A 67 -17.11 -15.57 8.56
CA ARG A 67 -15.92 -15.22 7.79
C ARG A 67 -15.58 -16.24 6.70
N GLN A 68 -16.02 -17.46 6.81
CA GLN A 68 -15.92 -18.47 5.78
C GLN A 68 -16.65 -18.06 4.49
N PHE A 69 -17.75 -17.32 4.62
CA PHE A 69 -18.67 -17.01 3.53
C PHE A 69 -18.58 -15.59 3.00
N GLU A 70 -18.02 -14.67 3.81
CA GLU A 70 -17.98 -13.26 3.48
C GLU A 70 -16.74 -12.53 4.04
N PRO A 71 -16.25 -11.48 3.35
CA PRO A 71 -15.20 -10.61 3.87
C PRO A 71 -15.65 -9.88 5.14
N PRO A 72 -14.73 -9.48 6.04
CA PRO A 72 -15.09 -8.72 7.23
C PRO A 72 -15.69 -7.39 6.83
N ALA A 73 -16.84 -7.05 7.40
CA ALA A 73 -17.45 -5.73 7.22
C ALA A 73 -16.50 -4.60 7.64
N THR A 74 -16.59 -3.47 6.98
CA THR A 74 -15.85 -2.27 7.39
C THR A 74 -16.77 -1.32 8.13
N PRO A 75 -16.44 -0.95 9.39
CA PRO A 75 -17.24 0.03 10.14
C PRO A 75 -16.94 1.48 9.72
N TYR A 76 -15.96 1.70 8.85
CA TYR A 76 -15.46 3.03 8.50
C TYR A 76 -16.27 3.66 7.39
N GLU A 77 -16.92 4.77 7.70
CA GLU A 77 -17.70 5.57 6.77
C GLU A 77 -16.91 6.78 6.29
N TYR A 78 -17.16 7.22 5.06
CA TYR A 78 -16.61 8.47 4.55
C TYR A 78 -17.41 9.66 5.07
N VAL A 79 -16.69 10.72 5.43
CA VAL A 79 -17.23 12.05 5.72
C VAL A 79 -16.61 13.06 4.77
N GLU A 80 -17.32 14.15 4.52
CA GLU A 80 -16.85 15.22 3.64
C GLU A 80 -15.72 16.01 4.31
N ALA A 81 -14.70 16.33 3.52
CA ALA A 81 -13.57 17.17 3.90
C ALA A 81 -13.05 17.96 2.70
N THR A 82 -12.18 18.92 2.96
CA THR A 82 -11.31 19.56 1.97
C THR A 82 -9.87 19.16 2.28
N VAL A 83 -9.12 18.75 1.28
CA VAL A 83 -7.72 18.34 1.40
C VAL A 83 -6.84 19.22 0.54
N THR A 84 -5.75 19.72 1.11
CA THR A 84 -4.71 20.44 0.38
C THR A 84 -3.42 19.64 0.44
N ILE A 85 -2.88 19.26 -0.71
CA ILE A 85 -1.63 18.50 -0.84
C ILE A 85 -0.60 19.42 -1.51
N ASP A 86 0.49 19.73 -0.81
CA ASP A 86 1.56 20.61 -1.31
C ASP A 86 1.06 21.91 -1.96
N GLY A 87 -0.03 22.47 -1.44
CA GLY A 87 -0.64 23.70 -1.90
C GLY A 87 -1.73 23.53 -2.98
N VAL A 88 -1.98 22.31 -3.48
CA VAL A 88 -3.10 22.01 -4.39
C VAL A 88 -4.30 21.56 -3.58
N THR A 89 -5.44 22.21 -3.75
CA THR A 89 -6.65 21.97 -2.94
C THR A 89 -7.68 21.15 -3.69
N TYR A 90 -8.17 20.11 -3.04
CA TYR A 90 -9.24 19.22 -3.48
C TYR A 90 -10.43 19.39 -2.52
N PRO A 91 -11.48 20.13 -2.92
CA PRO A 91 -12.69 20.29 -2.11
C PRO A 91 -13.58 19.05 -2.20
N LYS A 92 -14.51 18.90 -1.26
CA LYS A 92 -15.56 17.85 -1.27
C LYS A 92 -15.02 16.43 -1.47
N VAL A 93 -13.89 16.11 -0.85
CA VAL A 93 -13.36 14.76 -0.85
C VAL A 93 -13.97 13.93 0.26
N GLY A 94 -13.99 12.61 0.07
CA GLY A 94 -14.36 11.68 1.13
C GLY A 94 -13.12 11.32 1.97
N ILE A 95 -13.20 11.50 3.29
CA ILE A 95 -12.17 11.03 4.22
C ILE A 95 -12.76 10.02 5.19
N ARG A 96 -12.04 8.95 5.48
CA ARG A 96 -12.41 7.98 6.51
C ARG A 96 -11.21 7.44 7.25
N LYS A 97 -11.44 6.95 8.46
CA LYS A 97 -10.45 6.13 9.17
C LYS A 97 -10.25 4.82 8.43
N LYS A 98 -9.09 4.24 8.60
CA LYS A 98 -8.77 2.87 8.20
C LYS A 98 -7.95 2.20 9.31
N GLY A 99 -7.72 0.92 9.13
CA GLY A 99 -6.85 0.15 10.00
C GLY A 99 -7.54 -1.09 10.54
N PHE A 100 -6.72 -2.02 10.96
CA PHE A 100 -7.10 -3.27 11.60
C PHE A 100 -6.33 -3.42 12.90
N ILE A 101 -5.86 -4.61 13.26
CA ILE A 101 -5.10 -4.85 14.48
C ILE A 101 -3.89 -3.91 14.57
N GLY A 102 -3.69 -3.29 15.74
CA GLY A 102 -2.50 -2.49 16.06
C GLY A 102 -2.41 -1.10 15.40
N SER A 103 -3.17 -0.83 14.34
CA SER A 103 -3.19 0.47 13.66
C SER A 103 -4.36 1.37 14.04
N GLN A 104 -5.28 0.88 14.89
CA GLN A 104 -6.42 1.67 15.36
C GLN A 104 -5.97 2.66 16.44
N ASP A 105 -6.14 3.94 16.15
CA ASP A 105 -5.83 5.06 17.05
C ASP A 105 -6.88 6.14 16.90
N THR A 106 -7.18 6.85 17.98
CA THR A 106 -8.17 7.94 17.99
C THR A 106 -7.52 9.30 17.86
N ASN A 107 -6.26 9.45 18.25
CA ASN A 107 -5.51 10.70 18.18
C ASN A 107 -4.73 10.85 16.87
N ARG A 108 -4.18 9.74 16.39
CA ARG A 108 -3.46 9.62 15.12
C ARG A 108 -4.04 8.48 14.28
N PRO A 109 -5.31 8.58 13.81
CA PRO A 109 -5.91 7.52 13.02
C PRO A 109 -5.21 7.36 11.68
N SER A 110 -5.03 6.13 11.21
CA SER A 110 -4.73 5.89 9.80
C SER A 110 -5.91 6.36 8.94
N LEU A 111 -5.60 7.01 7.81
CA LEU A 111 -6.61 7.68 6.99
C LEU A 111 -6.64 7.13 5.57
N LYS A 112 -7.82 7.13 4.99
CA LYS A 112 -8.04 6.94 3.56
C LYS A 112 -8.83 8.12 3.02
N ILE A 113 -8.33 8.72 1.95
CA ILE A 113 -8.96 9.82 1.23
C ILE A 113 -9.40 9.29 -0.12
N LYS A 114 -10.63 9.59 -0.50
CA LYS A 114 -11.18 9.34 -1.82
C LYS A 114 -11.51 10.67 -2.46
N LEU A 115 -10.72 11.09 -3.46
CA LEU A 115 -10.82 12.40 -4.09
C LEU A 115 -12.16 12.57 -4.82
N ASP A 116 -12.58 11.54 -5.54
CA ASP A 116 -13.80 11.48 -6.35
C ASP A 116 -15.05 11.02 -5.57
N TYR A 117 -15.10 11.19 -4.24
CA TYR A 117 -16.22 10.66 -3.45
C TYR A 117 -17.49 11.49 -3.55
N PHE A 118 -17.37 12.82 -3.51
CA PHE A 118 -18.46 13.78 -3.62
C PHE A 118 -18.36 14.64 -4.90
N ASP A 119 -17.26 14.53 -5.64
CA ASP A 119 -17.00 15.22 -6.89
C ASP A 119 -16.24 14.24 -7.80
N GLU A 120 -16.93 13.65 -8.78
CA GLU A 120 -16.46 12.50 -9.56
C GLU A 120 -15.25 12.80 -10.47
N ASP A 121 -14.96 14.07 -10.73
CA ASP A 121 -13.88 14.49 -11.65
C ASP A 121 -12.54 14.71 -10.94
N GLN A 122 -12.45 14.54 -9.61
CA GLN A 122 -11.23 14.83 -8.88
C GLN A 122 -10.28 13.63 -8.83
N GLU A 123 -9.10 13.81 -9.41
CA GLU A 123 -8.02 12.82 -9.41
C GLU A 123 -6.64 13.47 -9.51
N ILE A 124 -5.59 12.69 -9.29
CA ILE A 124 -4.19 13.05 -9.53
C ILE A 124 -3.62 12.02 -10.50
N ASP A 125 -3.50 12.37 -11.78
CA ASP A 125 -3.08 11.45 -12.88
C ASP A 125 -3.85 10.12 -12.86
N GLY A 126 -5.17 10.18 -12.62
CA GLY A 126 -6.05 9.03 -12.51
C GLY A 126 -6.05 8.35 -11.13
N LEU A 127 -5.18 8.74 -10.19
CA LEU A 127 -5.23 8.28 -8.81
C LEU A 127 -6.30 9.06 -8.04
N ASN A 128 -7.30 8.34 -7.54
CA ASN A 128 -8.38 8.93 -6.75
C ASN A 128 -8.42 8.44 -5.29
N ASN A 129 -7.51 7.54 -4.89
CA ASN A 129 -7.45 7.00 -3.54
C ASN A 129 -6.07 7.20 -2.92
N LEU A 130 -6.00 7.93 -1.81
CA LEU A 130 -4.79 8.13 -1.02
C LEU A 130 -4.90 7.37 0.29
N THR A 131 -3.82 6.70 0.69
CA THR A 131 -3.77 5.91 1.91
C THR A 131 -2.63 6.39 2.79
N PHE A 132 -2.93 6.76 4.03
CA PHE A 132 -1.98 7.24 5.03
C PHE A 132 -2.01 6.34 6.25
N ASN A 133 -0.92 5.61 6.47
CA ASN A 133 -0.77 4.72 7.60
C ASN A 133 -0.04 5.44 8.75
N ASN A 134 -0.59 5.36 9.94
CA ASN A 134 -0.06 6.04 11.12
C ASN A 134 1.21 5.41 11.71
N ASN A 135 1.62 4.24 11.21
CA ASN A 135 2.79 3.49 11.68
C ASN A 135 2.83 3.32 13.20
N LYS A 136 1.66 3.11 13.84
CA LYS A 136 1.56 3.04 15.30
C LYS A 136 2.43 1.93 15.92
N GLN A 137 2.63 0.83 15.20
CA GLN A 137 3.43 -0.33 15.64
C GLN A 137 4.90 -0.22 15.24
N ASP A 138 5.27 0.81 14.48
CA ASP A 138 6.62 1.02 13.97
C ASP A 138 7.17 2.37 14.45
N THR A 139 7.97 2.35 15.49
CA THR A 139 8.61 3.53 16.07
C THR A 139 9.60 4.20 15.11
N THR A 140 10.17 3.44 14.18
CA THR A 140 11.10 3.99 13.18
C THR A 140 10.39 4.74 12.06
N LEU A 141 9.10 4.44 11.83
CA LEU A 141 8.28 4.89 10.71
C LEU A 141 8.78 4.41 9.33
N MET A 142 9.80 3.55 9.29
CA MET A 142 10.52 3.16 8.08
C MET A 142 10.18 1.76 7.55
N ASN A 143 9.69 0.85 8.41
CA ASN A 143 9.53 -0.56 8.03
C ASN A 143 8.69 -0.74 6.76
N GLN A 144 7.56 -0.03 6.67
CA GLN A 144 6.69 -0.16 5.50
C GLN A 144 7.36 0.40 4.23
N PHE A 145 8.06 1.52 4.35
CA PHE A 145 8.80 2.12 3.25
C PHE A 145 9.91 1.17 2.76
N MET A 146 10.74 0.68 3.68
CA MET A 146 11.87 -0.22 3.36
C MET A 146 11.39 -1.54 2.75
N CYS A 147 10.31 -2.14 3.28
CA CYS A 147 9.77 -3.37 2.72
C CYS A 147 9.27 -3.19 1.28
N TYR A 148 8.57 -2.11 0.98
CA TYR A 148 8.12 -1.86 -0.39
C TYR A 148 9.27 -1.50 -1.33
N ASP A 149 10.29 -0.80 -0.84
CA ASP A 149 11.50 -0.52 -1.60
C ASP A 149 12.28 -1.82 -1.91
N LEU A 150 12.36 -2.73 -0.95
CA LEU A 150 12.95 -4.05 -1.15
C LEU A 150 12.18 -4.87 -2.20
N PHE A 151 10.84 -4.88 -2.17
CA PHE A 151 10.04 -5.56 -3.18
C PHE A 151 10.28 -4.98 -4.57
N ASP A 152 10.35 -3.65 -4.70
CA ASP A 152 10.65 -2.97 -5.95
C ASP A 152 12.03 -3.39 -6.50
N GLN A 153 13.07 -3.38 -5.65
CA GLN A 153 14.42 -3.80 -6.02
C GLN A 153 14.49 -5.29 -6.38
N ALA A 154 13.71 -6.13 -5.73
CA ALA A 154 13.64 -7.57 -6.03
C ALA A 154 12.78 -7.88 -7.26
N GLY A 155 12.23 -6.88 -7.96
CA GLY A 155 11.32 -7.09 -9.09
C GLY A 155 9.99 -7.73 -8.70
N SER A 156 9.64 -7.71 -7.41
CA SER A 156 8.36 -8.21 -6.93
C SER A 156 7.30 -7.09 -6.96
N PRO A 157 6.09 -7.34 -7.49
CA PRO A 157 5.04 -6.35 -7.52
C PRO A 157 4.73 -5.78 -6.14
N GLY A 158 4.89 -4.48 -5.97
CA GLY A 158 4.70 -3.79 -4.69
C GLY A 158 4.06 -2.42 -4.83
N SER A 159 3.50 -1.91 -3.72
CA SER A 159 2.97 -0.56 -3.67
C SER A 159 4.11 0.45 -3.57
N ARG A 160 4.00 1.58 -4.29
CA ARG A 160 4.87 2.72 -4.00
C ARG A 160 4.59 3.23 -2.60
N CYS A 161 5.64 3.66 -1.92
CA CYS A 161 5.56 4.21 -0.58
C CYS A 161 6.38 5.49 -0.47
N GLY A 162 5.84 6.49 0.18
CA GLY A 162 6.48 7.76 0.52
C GLY A 162 6.04 8.21 1.89
N PHE A 163 6.35 9.46 2.24
CA PHE A 163 6.00 10.04 3.53
C PHE A 163 5.13 11.27 3.39
N ALA A 164 4.21 11.45 4.34
CA ALA A 164 3.33 12.60 4.41
C ALA A 164 3.28 13.16 5.83
N ASN A 165 3.39 14.48 5.96
CA ASN A 165 3.07 15.18 7.20
C ASN A 165 1.59 15.56 7.18
N ILE A 166 0.80 14.96 8.09
CA ILE A 166 -0.65 15.12 8.14
C ILE A 166 -1.02 16.20 9.16
N ILE A 167 -1.77 17.18 8.69
CA ILE A 167 -2.33 18.26 9.51
C ILE A 167 -3.86 18.19 9.40
N VAL A 168 -4.57 18.17 10.53
CA VAL A 168 -6.04 18.16 10.56
C VAL A 168 -6.53 19.35 11.36
N ASN A 169 -7.29 20.23 10.73
CA ASN A 169 -7.84 21.44 11.36
C ASN A 169 -6.76 22.26 12.10
N GLY A 170 -5.57 22.35 11.50
CA GLY A 170 -4.43 23.07 12.08
C GLY A 170 -3.61 22.27 13.10
N LYS A 171 -4.08 21.09 13.55
CA LYS A 171 -3.32 20.21 14.44
C LYS A 171 -2.41 19.30 13.63
N ASN A 172 -1.10 19.40 13.84
CA ASN A 172 -0.14 18.48 13.22
C ASN A 172 -0.20 17.11 13.89
N LEU A 173 -0.51 16.08 13.12
CA LEU A 173 -0.53 14.67 13.56
C LEU A 173 0.81 13.97 13.32
N GLY A 174 1.77 14.61 12.65
CA GLY A 174 3.10 14.09 12.36
C GLY A 174 3.19 13.27 11.08
N ILE A 175 4.24 12.48 10.99
CA ILE A 175 4.59 11.74 9.77
C ILE A 175 3.80 10.43 9.66
N TYR A 176 3.29 10.16 8.46
CA TYR A 176 2.58 8.96 8.06
C TYR A 176 3.28 8.33 6.86
N ALA A 177 3.23 7.02 6.73
CA ALA A 177 3.56 6.38 5.48
C ALA A 177 2.40 6.60 4.49
N HIS A 178 2.73 7.19 3.34
CA HIS A 178 1.81 7.33 2.21
C HIS A 178 2.00 6.15 1.28
N VAL A 179 0.99 5.28 1.17
CA VAL A 179 1.08 4.01 0.44
C VAL A 179 0.12 4.01 -0.74
N GLU A 180 0.63 3.63 -1.91
CA GLU A 180 -0.20 3.42 -3.09
C GLU A 180 -1.27 2.36 -2.80
N SER A 181 -2.52 2.68 -3.05
CA SER A 181 -3.59 1.70 -2.88
C SER A 181 -3.47 0.60 -3.93
N VAL A 182 -3.57 -0.67 -3.50
CA VAL A 182 -3.60 -1.83 -4.42
C VAL A 182 -4.89 -1.77 -5.22
N ARG A 183 -4.83 -1.14 -6.39
CA ARG A 183 -5.95 -0.84 -7.29
C ARG A 183 -5.46 -0.82 -8.74
N LYS A 184 -6.29 -0.33 -9.65
CA LYS A 184 -6.03 -0.30 -11.10
C LYS A 184 -4.69 0.34 -11.49
N HIS A 185 -4.24 1.38 -10.76
CA HIS A 185 -2.96 2.03 -11.03
C HIS A 185 -1.79 1.08 -10.82
N LEU A 186 -1.72 0.46 -9.64
CA LEU A 186 -0.71 -0.54 -9.33
C LEU A 186 -0.77 -1.69 -10.36
N LEU A 187 -1.97 -2.23 -10.63
CA LEU A 187 -2.11 -3.32 -11.59
C LEU A 187 -1.60 -2.94 -12.98
N LYS A 188 -1.89 -1.71 -13.45
CA LYS A 188 -1.40 -1.23 -14.75
C LYS A 188 0.12 -1.08 -14.77
N ARG A 189 0.72 -0.60 -13.70
CA ARG A 189 2.16 -0.40 -13.56
C ARG A 189 2.90 -1.73 -13.50
N GLU A 190 2.46 -2.64 -12.65
CA GLU A 190 3.15 -3.91 -12.40
C GLU A 190 2.89 -4.97 -13.47
N PHE A 191 1.67 -5.01 -14.03
CA PHE A 191 1.23 -6.07 -14.95
C PHE A 191 0.87 -5.57 -16.36
N GLY A 192 1.12 -4.29 -16.67
CA GLY A 192 0.79 -3.67 -17.95
C GLY A 192 -0.72 -3.53 -18.22
N SER A 193 -1.58 -4.10 -17.38
CA SER A 193 -3.04 -4.09 -17.56
C SER A 193 -3.79 -4.04 -16.23
N SER A 194 -4.89 -3.30 -16.21
CA SER A 194 -5.83 -3.27 -15.08
C SER A 194 -7.11 -4.09 -15.32
N LYS A 195 -7.15 -4.92 -16.38
CA LYS A 195 -8.35 -5.66 -16.78
C LYS A 195 -8.57 -6.96 -15.99
N GLY A 196 -7.61 -7.39 -15.19
CA GLY A 196 -7.69 -8.57 -14.34
C GLY A 196 -8.66 -8.43 -13.17
N THR A 197 -8.84 -9.51 -12.43
CA THR A 197 -9.58 -9.51 -11.17
C THR A 197 -8.59 -9.45 -10.02
N LEU A 198 -8.82 -8.53 -9.09
CA LEU A 198 -8.05 -8.39 -7.87
C LEU A 198 -8.90 -8.84 -6.69
N TYR A 199 -8.37 -9.74 -5.89
CA TYR A 199 -8.95 -10.17 -4.62
C TYR A 199 -8.08 -9.73 -3.46
N GLU A 200 -8.70 -9.41 -2.34
CA GLU A 200 -8.04 -9.11 -1.07
C GLU A 200 -8.51 -10.11 -0.02
N GLY A 201 -7.58 -10.86 0.56
CA GLY A 201 -7.82 -11.68 1.73
C GLY A 201 -7.53 -10.89 3.01
N THR A 202 -8.47 -10.86 3.95
CA THR A 202 -8.27 -10.22 5.26
C THR A 202 -8.54 -11.24 6.35
N VAL A 203 -7.50 -11.68 7.06
CA VAL A 203 -7.57 -12.76 8.06
C VAL A 203 -8.20 -14.01 7.44
N VAL A 204 -7.62 -14.48 6.35
CA VAL A 204 -8.05 -15.64 5.59
C VAL A 204 -6.84 -16.27 4.91
N ASP A 205 -6.92 -17.57 4.67
CA ASP A 205 -5.99 -18.31 3.83
C ASP A 205 -6.76 -19.10 2.76
N PHE A 206 -6.05 -19.83 1.89
CA PHE A 206 -6.64 -20.65 0.82
C PHE A 206 -7.10 -22.01 1.38
N TYR A 207 -8.04 -21.97 2.32
CA TYR A 207 -8.67 -23.17 2.86
C TYR A 207 -9.90 -23.56 2.02
N LYS A 208 -10.16 -24.87 1.95
CA LYS A 208 -11.38 -25.42 1.37
C LYS A 208 -12.61 -24.74 1.97
N ASP A 209 -13.57 -24.40 1.12
CA ASP A 209 -14.83 -23.74 1.45
C ASP A 209 -14.66 -22.32 2.07
N TRP A 210 -13.48 -21.70 1.91
CA TRP A 210 -13.21 -20.32 2.39
C TRP A 210 -13.09 -19.28 1.27
N GLU A 211 -13.40 -19.63 0.04
CA GLU A 211 -13.34 -18.71 -1.11
C GLU A 211 -14.23 -17.47 -0.91
N GLY A 212 -15.36 -17.60 -0.20
CA GLY A 212 -16.27 -16.50 0.13
C GLY A 212 -15.64 -15.42 1.00
N SER A 213 -14.56 -15.73 1.71
CA SER A 213 -13.81 -14.81 2.57
C SER A 213 -13.00 -13.74 1.81
N PHE A 214 -12.75 -13.96 0.53
CA PHE A 214 -11.98 -13.05 -0.31
C PHE A 214 -12.85 -11.93 -0.88
N ASP A 215 -12.41 -10.66 -0.62
CA ASP A 215 -13.08 -9.47 -1.15
C ASP A 215 -12.56 -9.13 -2.55
N ARG A 216 -13.45 -9.09 -3.52
CA ARG A 216 -13.10 -8.70 -4.88
C ARG A 216 -13.03 -7.18 -5.00
N LYS A 217 -11.84 -6.64 -5.19
CA LYS A 217 -11.59 -5.19 -5.31
C LYS A 217 -11.76 -4.65 -6.72
N THR A 218 -11.47 -5.45 -7.76
CA THR A 218 -11.67 -5.08 -9.17
C THR A 218 -12.11 -6.29 -9.98
N GLY A 219 -12.55 -6.07 -11.21
CA GLY A 219 -12.96 -7.12 -12.15
C GLY A 219 -14.47 -7.26 -12.29
N LYS A 220 -14.90 -8.09 -13.25
CA LYS A 220 -16.33 -8.28 -13.58
C LYS A 220 -17.00 -9.22 -12.58
N LYS A 221 -18.23 -8.86 -12.15
CA LYS A 221 -19.05 -9.67 -11.23
C LYS A 221 -19.29 -11.12 -11.70
N LYS A 222 -19.32 -11.35 -13.02
CA LYS A 222 -19.57 -12.69 -13.61
C LYS A 222 -18.43 -13.69 -13.48
N LYS A 223 -17.21 -13.24 -13.18
CA LYS A 223 -16.11 -14.15 -12.86
C LYS A 223 -16.07 -14.34 -11.36
N GLY A 224 -16.98 -15.08 -10.77
CA GLY A 224 -17.11 -15.31 -9.35
C GLY A 224 -15.79 -15.49 -8.58
N LEU A 225 -15.75 -16.41 -7.68
CA LEU A 225 -14.57 -16.79 -6.91
C LEU A 225 -13.83 -17.99 -7.54
N GLU A 226 -14.14 -18.34 -8.80
CA GLU A 226 -13.57 -19.48 -9.52
C GLU A 226 -12.05 -19.52 -9.47
N SER A 227 -11.38 -18.39 -9.70
CA SER A 227 -9.91 -18.34 -9.63
C SER A 227 -9.36 -18.57 -8.21
N ILE A 228 -10.12 -18.23 -7.18
CA ILE A 228 -9.76 -18.55 -5.79
C ILE A 228 -9.95 -20.05 -5.53
N LEU A 229 -11.06 -20.63 -6.00
CA LEU A 229 -11.31 -22.07 -5.94
C LEU A 229 -10.23 -22.85 -6.68
N ASP A 230 -9.79 -22.39 -7.85
CA ASP A 230 -8.70 -23.03 -8.62
C ASP A 230 -7.41 -23.07 -7.80
N VAL A 231 -7.06 -21.95 -7.13
CA VAL A 231 -5.87 -21.91 -6.25
C VAL A 231 -6.03 -22.85 -5.06
N ILE A 232 -7.19 -22.82 -4.37
CA ILE A 232 -7.49 -23.74 -3.25
C ILE A 232 -7.35 -25.19 -3.69
N ASN A 233 -7.95 -25.57 -4.82
CA ASN A 233 -7.89 -26.93 -5.35
C ASN A 233 -6.44 -27.37 -5.66
N VAL A 234 -5.63 -26.47 -6.20
CA VAL A 234 -4.21 -26.76 -6.46
C VAL A 234 -3.46 -26.98 -5.15
N MET A 235 -3.68 -26.12 -4.14
CA MET A 235 -3.01 -26.22 -2.84
C MET A 235 -3.42 -27.46 -2.04
N GLU A 236 -4.66 -27.93 -2.19
CA GLU A 236 -5.14 -29.17 -1.57
C GLU A 236 -4.75 -30.45 -2.33
N GLY A 237 -3.93 -30.36 -3.35
CA GLY A 237 -3.46 -31.53 -4.13
C GLY A 237 -4.45 -31.98 -5.20
N GLY A 238 -5.36 -31.11 -5.66
CA GLY A 238 -6.23 -31.35 -6.81
C GLY A 238 -5.46 -31.47 -8.14
N ASN A 239 -6.13 -31.86 -9.21
CA ASN A 239 -5.54 -32.11 -10.55
C ASN A 239 -5.01 -30.86 -11.28
N GLY A 240 -4.75 -29.75 -10.57
CA GLY A 240 -4.05 -28.59 -11.10
C GLY A 240 -2.54 -28.84 -11.16
N THR A 241 -1.83 -28.21 -12.09
CA THR A 241 -0.37 -28.14 -12.02
C THR A 241 0.01 -27.34 -10.76
N PRO A 242 0.60 -27.94 -9.74
CA PRO A 242 0.97 -27.20 -8.54
C PRO A 242 1.95 -26.10 -8.90
N LEU A 243 1.64 -24.87 -8.51
CA LEU A 243 2.57 -23.73 -8.65
C LEU A 243 3.85 -23.95 -7.83
N PHE A 244 3.70 -24.69 -6.71
CA PHE A 244 4.80 -25.13 -5.85
C PHE A 244 4.47 -26.56 -5.38
N SER A 245 5.17 -27.55 -5.89
CA SER A 245 5.11 -28.91 -5.32
C SER A 245 6.13 -29.02 -4.19
N GLY A 246 5.83 -29.81 -3.16
CA GLY A 246 6.79 -30.18 -2.12
C GLY A 246 8.04 -30.87 -2.65
N ASP A 247 8.07 -31.21 -3.94
CA ASP A 247 9.17 -31.84 -4.65
C ASP A 247 9.92 -30.88 -5.59
N PHE A 248 9.69 -29.55 -5.47
CA PHE A 248 10.38 -28.60 -6.32
C PHE A 248 11.88 -28.60 -5.99
N PRO A 249 12.76 -28.85 -6.98
CA PRO A 249 14.19 -28.81 -6.73
C PRO A 249 14.62 -27.39 -6.43
N GLY A 250 15.45 -27.23 -5.43
CA GLY A 250 16.04 -25.96 -5.03
C GLY A 250 17.48 -26.12 -4.61
N ARG A 251 18.14 -25.01 -4.41
CA ARG A 251 19.44 -24.93 -3.79
C ARG A 251 19.41 -23.97 -2.63
N ALA A 252 20.14 -24.29 -1.58
CA ALA A 252 20.18 -23.47 -0.37
C ALA A 252 21.61 -23.42 0.18
N LEU A 253 21.93 -22.31 0.82
CA LEU A 253 23.17 -22.08 1.52
C LEU A 253 22.89 -21.34 2.82
N VAL A 254 23.55 -21.73 3.90
CA VAL A 254 23.68 -20.93 5.10
C VAL A 254 24.99 -20.14 4.97
N PRO A 255 24.93 -18.82 4.79
CA PRO A 255 26.14 -18.03 4.63
C PRO A 255 26.91 -17.95 5.94
N GLU A 256 28.22 -18.20 5.92
CA GLU A 256 29.11 -18.07 7.07
C GLU A 256 29.52 -16.62 7.37
N ASN A 257 29.37 -15.75 6.38
CA ASN A 257 29.74 -14.34 6.44
C ASN A 257 28.92 -13.52 5.43
N GLY A 258 29.15 -12.22 5.35
CA GLY A 258 28.48 -11.30 4.43
C GLY A 258 29.02 -11.24 3.00
N ASN A 259 29.90 -12.19 2.58
CA ASN A 259 30.59 -12.09 1.29
C ASN A 259 29.73 -12.33 0.05
N LEU A 260 28.47 -12.73 0.22
CA LEU A 260 27.54 -12.86 -0.91
C LEU A 260 26.99 -11.51 -1.36
N ASP A 261 27.03 -10.48 -0.48
CA ASP A 261 26.49 -9.14 -0.72
C ASP A 261 25.18 -9.17 -1.53
N ASP A 262 25.11 -8.35 -2.58
CA ASP A 262 23.95 -8.24 -3.48
C ASP A 262 24.11 -9.09 -4.77
N GLU A 263 25.02 -10.05 -4.80
CA GLU A 263 25.28 -10.86 -6.01
C GLU A 263 24.37 -12.08 -6.12
N TRP A 264 23.95 -12.65 -4.97
CA TRP A 264 23.26 -13.95 -4.91
C TRP A 264 21.87 -13.98 -5.57
N PHE A 265 21.22 -12.84 -5.73
CA PHE A 265 19.91 -12.75 -6.38
C PHE A 265 19.97 -12.37 -7.86
N LYS A 266 21.16 -12.18 -8.43
CA LYS A 266 21.29 -11.88 -9.85
C LYS A 266 21.03 -13.13 -10.69
N PRO A 267 20.35 -13.00 -11.85
CA PRO A 267 20.02 -14.16 -12.71
C PRO A 267 21.23 -14.97 -13.18
N GLU A 268 22.41 -14.33 -13.29
CA GLU A 268 23.67 -14.94 -13.70
C GLU A 268 24.50 -15.49 -12.54
N PHE A 269 24.02 -15.40 -11.29
CA PHE A 269 24.72 -15.91 -10.12
C PHE A 269 24.89 -17.44 -10.19
N ASP A 270 26.10 -17.93 -10.00
CA ASP A 270 26.39 -19.36 -9.96
C ASP A 270 26.17 -19.94 -8.56
N ASP A 271 25.04 -20.57 -8.36
CA ASP A 271 24.66 -21.28 -7.14
C ASP A 271 24.98 -22.79 -7.19
N SER A 272 25.80 -23.23 -8.16
CA SER A 272 26.09 -24.66 -8.37
C SER A 272 26.73 -25.36 -7.17
N GLN A 273 27.38 -24.59 -6.29
CA GLN A 273 28.03 -25.09 -5.08
C GLN A 273 27.08 -25.13 -3.86
N TRP A 274 25.85 -24.61 -4.00
CA TRP A 274 24.89 -24.66 -2.92
C TRP A 274 24.32 -26.06 -2.73
N ILE A 275 23.85 -26.36 -1.52
CA ILE A 275 23.24 -27.66 -1.20
C ILE A 275 21.98 -27.84 -2.05
N SER A 276 21.96 -28.88 -2.87
CA SER A 276 20.81 -29.23 -3.70
C SER A 276 19.84 -30.09 -2.91
N GLY A 277 18.56 -29.78 -3.02
CA GLY A 277 17.51 -30.51 -2.33
C GLY A 277 16.12 -30.19 -2.86
N LYS A 278 15.11 -30.55 -2.10
CA LYS A 278 13.70 -30.26 -2.36
C LYS A 278 13.20 -29.24 -1.35
N ASN A 279 12.04 -28.63 -1.59
CA ASN A 279 11.42 -27.67 -0.69
C ASN A 279 11.30 -28.18 0.77
N GLY A 280 11.33 -27.27 1.71
CA GLY A 280 11.31 -27.54 3.14
C GLY A 280 12.69 -27.36 3.78
N ALA A 281 13.30 -26.19 3.56
CA ALA A 281 14.58 -25.80 4.17
C ALA A 281 14.33 -25.19 5.54
N GLY A 282 15.18 -25.51 6.52
CA GLY A 282 15.10 -24.91 7.85
C GLY A 282 15.90 -25.65 8.90
N PHE A 283 15.76 -25.21 10.11
CA PHE A 283 16.13 -25.93 11.33
C PHE A 283 15.12 -25.59 12.44
N GLU A 284 15.07 -26.43 13.46
CA GLU A 284 14.22 -26.14 14.62
C GLU A 284 14.91 -26.49 15.94
N THR A 285 14.51 -25.82 16.97
CA THR A 285 14.96 -26.07 18.35
C THR A 285 13.87 -26.72 19.21
N GLU A 286 12.65 -26.83 18.68
CA GLU A 286 11.49 -27.39 19.39
C GLU A 286 10.76 -28.40 18.50
N GLN A 287 10.08 -29.38 19.13
CA GLN A 287 9.35 -30.43 18.39
C GLN A 287 8.14 -29.90 17.65
N GLY A 288 7.90 -30.37 16.43
CA GLY A 288 6.65 -30.14 15.69
C GLY A 288 6.79 -29.84 14.21
N TYR A 289 7.95 -29.43 13.76
CA TYR A 289 8.19 -29.02 12.37
C TYR A 289 9.02 -30.02 11.55
N GLU A 290 9.51 -31.10 12.15
CA GLU A 290 10.41 -32.11 11.56
C GLU A 290 9.85 -32.65 10.24
N LYS A 291 8.53 -32.76 10.11
CA LYS A 291 7.87 -33.23 8.89
C LYS A 291 7.89 -32.23 7.74
N LEU A 292 8.13 -30.95 8.03
CA LEU A 292 8.16 -29.85 7.07
C LEU A 292 9.58 -29.58 6.57
N ILE A 293 10.59 -29.98 7.33
CA ILE A 293 12.02 -29.80 6.99
C ILE A 293 12.46 -31.02 6.20
N GLN A 294 12.89 -30.82 4.97
CA GLN A 294 13.44 -31.90 4.15
C GLN A 294 14.88 -32.22 4.61
N LYS A 295 15.21 -33.50 4.72
CA LYS A 295 16.52 -33.95 5.19
C LYS A 295 17.70 -33.32 4.43
N SER A 296 17.53 -32.98 3.15
CA SER A 296 18.56 -32.34 2.34
C SER A 296 18.76 -30.85 2.65
N PHE A 297 17.80 -30.23 3.34
CA PHE A 297 17.82 -28.82 3.74
C PHE A 297 17.62 -28.64 5.26
N ASP A 298 18.03 -29.65 6.02
CA ASP A 298 18.14 -29.53 7.47
C ASP A 298 19.46 -28.83 7.81
N PHE A 299 19.37 -27.65 8.35
CA PHE A 299 20.51 -26.80 8.70
C PHE A 299 20.81 -26.79 10.21
N GLU A 300 20.32 -27.76 10.97
CA GLU A 300 20.52 -27.81 12.41
C GLU A 300 22.00 -27.71 12.79
N GLU A 301 22.90 -28.46 12.10
CA GLU A 301 24.34 -28.43 12.37
C GLU A 301 24.98 -27.07 12.04
N GLN A 302 24.53 -26.40 10.96
CA GLN A 302 25.06 -25.13 10.51
C GLN A 302 24.55 -23.94 11.34
N MET A 303 23.35 -24.04 11.89
CA MET A 303 22.69 -22.97 12.62
C MET A 303 22.79 -23.12 14.13
N ASN A 304 23.12 -24.31 14.63
CA ASN A 304 23.18 -24.59 16.06
C ASN A 304 24.32 -23.80 16.72
N GLY A 305 23.97 -22.87 17.59
CA GLY A 305 24.92 -22.01 18.30
C GLY A 305 25.24 -20.66 17.63
N LYS A 306 24.50 -20.26 16.57
CA LYS A 306 24.64 -18.94 15.93
C LYS A 306 23.50 -18.00 16.29
#